data_eac27567224792defb61e2038b02bddc
#
_entry.id   eac27567224792defb61e2038b02bddc
#
_cell.length_a   1.000
_cell.length_b   1.000
_cell.length_c   1.000
_cell.angle_alpha   90.00
_cell.angle_beta   90.00
_cell.angle_gamma   90.00
#
_symmetry.space_group_name_H-M   'P 1'
#
loop_
_entity.id
_entity.type
_entity.pdbx_description
1 polymer ?
#
loop_
_entity_poly.entity_id
_entity_poly.type
_entity_poly.pdbx_seq_one_letter_code
_entity_poly.pdbx_strand_id
1 'polypeptide(L)'
;DSVDSLVESGKVYSKGTYYLACLVNFAKVGSSNLADILATSASYVGGGNRGQVYVRREGNDKIKFAVGLMKERNEAPMVYDYNTTHLLVLKVDYDKNEVSLFVDPELNQNEPKADAVVAGEEGALKAGLKAISFRNRCGFKGNIGNFRFARDWAGVIGK
;
A
#
# COMPACT_ATOMS: atom_id res chain seq x y z
N ASP A 1 12.08 8.67 -7.36
CA ASP A 1 11.47 7.40 -6.96
C ASP A 1 12.57 6.47 -6.47
N SER A 2 12.54 6.08 -5.21
CA SER A 2 13.39 5.00 -4.70
C SER A 2 12.68 3.68 -4.96
N VAL A 3 13.40 2.74 -5.52
CA VAL A 3 12.94 1.37 -5.71
C VAL A 3 13.89 0.46 -4.95
N ASP A 4 13.40 -0.17 -3.90
CA ASP A 4 14.14 -1.18 -3.18
C ASP A 4 13.76 -2.55 -3.71
N SER A 5 14.76 -3.31 -4.14
CA SER A 5 14.57 -4.70 -4.56
C SER A 5 14.45 -5.60 -3.33
N LEU A 6 13.31 -6.19 -3.14
CA LEU A 6 13.03 -7.13 -2.05
C LEU A 6 13.45 -8.57 -2.37
N VAL A 7 13.95 -8.81 -3.56
CA VAL A 7 14.16 -10.15 -4.08
C VAL A 7 15.53 -10.28 -4.72
N GLU A 8 16.06 -11.48 -4.68
CA GLU A 8 17.23 -11.79 -5.48
C GLU A 8 16.97 -11.48 -6.96
N SER A 9 17.97 -10.91 -7.62
CA SER A 9 17.88 -10.57 -9.03
C SER A 9 17.38 -11.75 -9.87
N GLY A 10 16.35 -11.49 -10.66
CA GLY A 10 15.72 -12.48 -11.56
C GLY A 10 14.59 -13.32 -10.95
N LYS A 11 14.34 -13.25 -9.63
CA LYS A 11 13.17 -13.93 -9.04
C LYS A 11 11.93 -13.05 -9.09
N VAL A 12 10.79 -13.70 -9.34
CA VAL A 12 9.46 -13.10 -9.32
C VAL A 12 8.60 -13.89 -8.34
N TYR A 13 7.98 -13.19 -7.41
CA TYR A 13 7.07 -13.78 -6.42
C TYR A 13 5.64 -13.58 -6.91
N SER A 14 5.00 -14.65 -7.37
CA SER A 14 3.66 -14.62 -7.99
C SER A 14 2.65 -15.53 -7.31
N LYS A 15 2.97 -16.05 -6.13
CA LYS A 15 2.11 -16.95 -5.36
C LYS A 15 2.15 -16.58 -3.89
N GLY A 16 1.06 -16.91 -3.18
CA GLY A 16 0.91 -16.66 -1.76
C GLY A 16 0.56 -15.21 -1.45
N THR A 17 0.70 -14.85 -0.20
CA THR A 17 0.34 -13.54 0.33
C THR A 17 1.57 -12.80 0.81
N TYR A 18 1.61 -11.49 0.57
CA TYR A 18 2.66 -10.59 1.03
C TYR A 18 2.05 -9.38 1.70
N TYR A 19 2.70 -8.93 2.76
CA TYR A 19 2.32 -7.75 3.52
C TYR A 19 3.45 -6.75 3.52
N LEU A 20 3.10 -5.49 3.32
CA LEU A 20 4.02 -4.36 3.40
C LEU A 20 3.44 -3.32 4.33
N ALA A 21 4.13 -3.04 5.43
CA ALA A 21 3.76 -2.03 6.40
C ALA A 21 4.69 -0.83 6.37
N CYS A 22 4.14 0.34 6.64
CA CYS A 22 4.92 1.56 6.87
C CYS A 22 4.15 2.51 7.80
N LEU A 23 4.89 3.41 8.45
CA LEU A 23 4.33 4.57 9.13
C LEU A 23 4.34 5.78 8.20
N VAL A 24 3.24 6.52 8.18
CA VAL A 24 3.12 7.77 7.42
C VAL A 24 2.64 8.89 8.33
N ASN A 25 3.12 10.10 8.08
CA ASN A 25 2.63 11.32 8.72
C ASN A 25 2.62 12.43 7.68
N PHE A 26 1.45 12.94 7.34
CA PHE A 26 1.29 13.98 6.34
C PHE A 26 1.03 15.34 7.01
N ALA A 27 1.91 16.30 6.76
CA ALA A 27 1.69 17.71 7.08
C ALA A 27 0.89 18.42 5.97
N LYS A 28 0.90 17.87 4.74
CA LYS A 28 0.14 18.39 3.60
C LYS A 28 -0.03 17.32 2.53
N VAL A 29 -1.23 17.28 1.95
CA VAL A 29 -1.54 16.56 0.70
C VAL A 29 -2.16 17.55 -0.27
N GLY A 30 -1.47 17.81 -1.38
CA GLY A 30 -1.85 18.89 -2.31
C GLY A 30 -3.08 18.58 -3.15
N SER A 31 -3.33 17.29 -3.46
CA SER A 31 -4.38 16.88 -4.39
C SER A 31 -5.62 16.35 -3.67
N SER A 32 -6.79 16.74 -4.15
CA SER A 32 -8.07 16.11 -3.82
C SER A 32 -8.33 14.82 -4.61
N ASN A 33 -7.54 14.56 -5.65
CA ASN A 33 -7.56 13.29 -6.36
C ASN A 33 -6.61 12.29 -5.69
N LEU A 34 -6.95 11.00 -5.78
CA LEU A 34 -6.11 9.93 -5.29
C LEU A 34 -4.73 9.93 -5.96
N ALA A 35 -3.68 9.97 -5.17
CA ALA A 35 -2.31 9.88 -5.62
C ALA A 35 -1.59 8.77 -4.85
N ASP A 36 -0.89 7.90 -5.59
CA ASP A 36 -0.21 6.75 -5.01
C ASP A 36 1.06 7.17 -4.24
N ILE A 37 1.24 6.58 -3.07
CA ILE A 37 2.39 6.80 -2.18
C ILE A 37 3.26 5.56 -2.07
N LEU A 38 2.67 4.39 -2.24
CA LEU A 38 3.29 3.09 -2.07
C LEU A 38 2.72 2.14 -3.12
N ALA A 39 3.56 1.33 -3.73
CA ALA A 39 3.13 0.32 -4.68
C ALA A 39 4.01 -0.92 -4.67
N THR A 40 3.39 -2.07 -4.88
CA THR A 40 4.08 -3.26 -5.36
C THR A 40 4.13 -3.25 -6.89
N SER A 41 5.24 -3.70 -7.45
CA SER A 41 5.48 -3.60 -8.89
C SER A 41 5.99 -4.91 -9.48
N ALA A 42 5.56 -5.19 -10.70
CA ALA A 42 6.09 -6.27 -11.53
C ALA A 42 7.33 -5.86 -12.33
N SER A 43 7.83 -4.64 -12.15
CA SER A 43 9.00 -4.11 -12.85
C SER A 43 9.93 -3.39 -11.88
N TYR A 44 11.24 -3.48 -12.12
CA TYR A 44 12.25 -2.74 -11.36
C TYR A 44 12.33 -1.25 -11.73
N VAL A 45 11.86 -0.88 -12.90
CA VAL A 45 11.95 0.48 -13.43
C VAL A 45 10.55 0.93 -13.84
N GLY A 46 9.99 1.87 -13.16
CA GLY A 46 8.74 2.56 -13.47
C GLY A 46 7.65 1.76 -14.19
N GLY A 47 6.41 1.95 -13.90
CA GLY A 47 5.30 1.19 -14.47
C GLY A 47 5.13 -0.21 -13.87
N GLY A 48 4.10 -0.92 -14.28
CA GLY A 48 3.84 -2.28 -13.79
C GLY A 48 3.34 -2.36 -12.34
N ASN A 49 2.93 -1.25 -11.75
CA ASN A 49 2.35 -1.24 -10.41
C ASN A 49 1.08 -2.09 -10.38
N ARG A 50 0.94 -2.91 -9.36
CA ARG A 50 -0.18 -3.84 -9.23
C ARG A 50 -0.97 -3.66 -7.95
N GLY A 51 -0.36 -3.60 -6.79
CA GLY A 51 -1.01 -3.20 -5.55
C GLY A 51 -0.54 -1.80 -5.16
N GLN A 52 -1.44 -0.87 -4.92
CA GLN A 52 -1.09 0.53 -4.63
C GLN A 52 -1.88 1.06 -3.45
N VAL A 53 -1.21 1.82 -2.60
CA VAL A 53 -1.83 2.65 -1.56
C VAL A 53 -1.85 4.08 -2.05
N TYR A 54 -3.00 4.70 -1.91
CA TYR A 54 -3.25 6.07 -2.30
C TYR A 54 -3.60 6.92 -1.09
N VAL A 55 -3.34 8.21 -1.22
CA VAL A 55 -3.85 9.24 -0.33
C VAL A 55 -4.45 10.36 -1.17
N ARG A 56 -5.47 11.02 -0.65
CA ARG A 56 -6.00 12.27 -1.16
C ARG A 56 -6.34 13.23 -0.03
N ARG A 57 -6.37 14.51 -0.35
CA ARG A 57 -6.90 15.51 0.57
C ARG A 57 -8.43 15.41 0.64
N GLU A 58 -8.94 15.50 1.86
CA GLU A 58 -10.37 15.62 2.16
C GLU A 58 -10.59 16.97 2.83
N GLY A 59 -11.41 17.83 2.22
CA GLY A 59 -11.56 19.20 2.71
C GLY A 59 -10.24 20.00 2.69
N ASN A 60 -9.98 20.77 3.74
CA ASN A 60 -8.82 21.67 3.81
C ASN A 60 -7.61 21.05 4.53
N ASP A 61 -7.84 20.22 5.53
CA ASP A 61 -6.84 19.78 6.52
C ASP A 61 -6.92 18.29 6.88
N LYS A 62 -7.65 17.51 6.10
CA LYS A 62 -7.83 16.09 6.33
C LYS A 62 -7.39 15.26 5.14
N ILE A 63 -7.18 13.97 5.39
CA ILE A 63 -6.80 13.00 4.37
C ILE A 63 -7.67 11.76 4.41
N LYS A 64 -7.70 11.07 3.29
CA LYS A 64 -8.33 9.78 3.13
C LYS A 64 -7.42 8.85 2.37
N PHE A 65 -7.36 7.58 2.82
CA PHE A 65 -6.56 6.55 2.17
C PHE A 65 -7.40 5.66 1.27
N ALA A 66 -6.76 5.04 0.29
CA ALA A 66 -7.37 4.06 -0.58
C ALA A 66 -6.38 2.98 -0.99
N VAL A 67 -6.89 1.86 -1.44
CA VAL A 67 -6.12 0.80 -2.08
C VAL A 67 -6.56 0.66 -3.54
N GLY A 68 -5.64 0.25 -4.39
CA GLY A 68 -5.96 0.03 -5.80
C GLY A 68 -5.21 -1.12 -6.43
N LEU A 69 -5.84 -1.70 -7.43
CA LEU A 69 -5.29 -2.74 -8.29
C LEU A 69 -5.68 -2.43 -9.73
N MET A 70 -4.69 -2.21 -10.58
CA MET A 70 -4.90 -1.78 -11.97
C MET A 70 -5.69 -0.47 -12.06
N LYS A 71 -6.91 -0.50 -12.56
CA LYS A 71 -7.80 0.66 -12.69
C LYS A 71 -8.76 0.82 -11.52
N GLU A 72 -9.00 -0.25 -10.78
CA GLU A 72 -9.94 -0.28 -9.66
C GLU A 72 -9.32 0.32 -8.41
N ARG A 73 -10.12 1.08 -7.66
CA ARG A 73 -9.74 1.69 -6.39
C ARG A 73 -10.90 1.65 -5.42
N ASN A 74 -10.56 1.44 -4.14
CA ASN A 74 -11.53 1.50 -3.05
C ASN A 74 -10.97 2.31 -1.90
N GLU A 75 -11.73 3.27 -1.41
CA GLU A 75 -11.35 4.13 -0.30
C GLU A 75 -11.65 3.46 1.04
N ALA A 76 -10.72 3.61 1.99
CA ALA A 76 -11.00 3.32 3.39
C ALA A 76 -12.05 4.31 3.92
N PRO A 77 -12.96 3.86 4.81
CA PRO A 77 -14.12 4.68 5.19
C PRO A 77 -13.75 5.91 6.03
N MET A 78 -12.66 5.84 6.78
CA MET A 78 -12.28 6.89 7.73
C MET A 78 -11.55 8.05 7.08
N VAL A 79 -11.68 9.20 7.73
CA VAL A 79 -10.99 10.46 7.40
C VAL A 79 -10.06 10.80 8.57
N TYR A 80 -8.84 11.24 8.25
CA TYR A 80 -7.78 11.46 9.25
C TYR A 80 -7.26 12.89 9.19
N ASP A 81 -6.75 13.38 10.33
CA ASP A 81 -6.16 14.70 10.43
C ASP A 81 -4.73 14.73 9.88
N TYR A 82 -4.27 15.90 9.42
CA TYR A 82 -2.86 16.16 9.19
C TYR A 82 -2.05 16.05 10.49
N ASN A 83 -0.75 15.84 10.34
CA ASN A 83 0.22 15.76 11.44
C ASN A 83 -0.06 14.62 12.45
N THR A 84 -0.79 13.62 12.02
CA THR A 84 -1.03 12.38 12.78
C THR A 84 -0.30 11.22 12.12
N THR A 85 0.36 10.40 12.92
CA THR A 85 1.06 9.21 12.40
C THR A 85 0.10 8.05 12.30
N HIS A 86 0.09 7.41 11.11
CA HIS A 86 -0.75 6.26 10.80
C HIS A 86 0.11 5.07 10.40
N LEU A 87 -0.27 3.89 10.86
CA LEU A 87 0.25 2.62 10.36
C LEU A 87 -0.60 2.18 9.16
N LEU A 88 0.04 2.03 8.02
CA LEU A 88 -0.57 1.45 6.83
C LEU A 88 -0.02 0.05 6.59
N VAL A 89 -0.90 -0.91 6.32
CA VAL A 89 -0.53 -2.24 5.88
C VAL A 89 -1.20 -2.54 4.56
N LEU A 90 -0.41 -2.74 3.52
CA LEU A 90 -0.84 -3.25 2.22
C LEU A 90 -0.67 -4.77 2.20
N LYS A 91 -1.75 -5.49 1.95
CA LYS A 91 -1.73 -6.93 1.68
C LYS A 91 -1.95 -7.16 0.18
N VAL A 92 -1.12 -8.01 -0.41
CA VAL A 92 -1.27 -8.47 -1.79
C VAL A 92 -1.40 -9.99 -1.76
N ASP A 93 -2.57 -10.49 -2.12
CA ASP A 93 -2.87 -11.92 -2.19
C ASP A 93 -2.86 -12.35 -3.66
N TYR A 94 -1.76 -12.97 -4.07
CA TYR A 94 -1.55 -13.43 -5.45
C TYR A 94 -2.43 -14.62 -5.82
N ASP A 95 -2.80 -15.44 -4.85
CA ASP A 95 -3.64 -16.62 -5.09
C ASP A 95 -5.12 -16.24 -5.25
N LYS A 96 -5.58 -15.22 -4.51
CA LYS A 96 -6.93 -14.67 -4.64
C LYS A 96 -7.04 -13.55 -5.67
N ASN A 97 -5.90 -13.05 -6.16
CA ASN A 97 -5.86 -11.91 -7.08
C ASN A 97 -6.51 -10.65 -6.46
N GLU A 98 -6.14 -10.34 -5.21
CA GLU A 98 -6.78 -9.32 -4.39
C GLU A 98 -5.74 -8.46 -3.65
N VAL A 99 -6.07 -7.20 -3.43
CA VAL A 99 -5.29 -6.29 -2.57
C VAL A 99 -6.17 -5.71 -1.48
N SER A 100 -5.58 -5.54 -0.29
CA SER A 100 -6.28 -5.03 0.88
C SER A 100 -5.45 -3.97 1.60
N LEU A 101 -6.12 -2.99 2.18
CA LEU A 101 -5.52 -1.94 3.00
C LEU A 101 -6.06 -2.01 4.41
N PHE A 102 -5.16 -1.90 5.36
CA PHE A 102 -5.45 -1.71 6.78
C PHE A 102 -4.85 -0.38 7.21
N VAL A 103 -5.62 0.45 7.88
CA VAL A 103 -5.19 1.73 8.43
C VAL A 103 -5.34 1.68 9.94
N ASP A 104 -4.25 1.88 10.66
CA ASP A 104 -4.18 1.77 12.12
C ASP A 104 -4.83 0.49 12.69
N PRO A 105 -4.52 -0.69 12.12
CA PRO A 105 -5.14 -1.93 12.56
C PRO A 105 -4.77 -2.25 14.02
N GLU A 106 -5.65 -2.96 14.71
CA GLU A 106 -5.29 -3.56 15.97
C GLU A 106 -4.13 -4.54 15.79
N LEU A 107 -3.09 -4.40 16.61
CA LEU A 107 -1.88 -5.22 16.54
C LEU A 107 -2.05 -6.55 17.29
N ASN A 108 -3.09 -7.29 16.96
CA ASN A 108 -3.39 -8.61 17.48
C ASN A 108 -2.71 -9.70 16.64
N GLN A 109 -2.64 -10.94 17.15
CA GLN A 109 -2.11 -12.08 16.39
C GLN A 109 -2.96 -12.44 15.18
N ASN A 110 -4.27 -12.19 15.24
CA ASN A 110 -5.19 -12.45 14.14
C ASN A 110 -5.29 -11.23 13.23
N GLU A 111 -5.23 -11.45 11.94
CA GLU A 111 -5.47 -10.42 10.94
C GLU A 111 -6.89 -9.86 11.09
N PRO A 112 -7.07 -8.54 11.29
CA PRO A 112 -8.38 -7.92 11.37
C PRO A 112 -9.06 -7.87 9.99
N LYS A 113 -10.30 -7.41 9.97
CA LYS A 113 -10.96 -7.07 8.71
C LYS A 113 -10.26 -5.86 8.07
N ALA A 114 -9.97 -5.95 6.77
CA ALA A 114 -9.40 -4.83 6.03
C ALA A 114 -10.37 -3.65 5.91
N ASP A 115 -9.83 -2.42 5.92
CA ASP A 115 -10.60 -1.19 5.74
C ASP A 115 -11.07 -1.00 4.30
N ALA A 116 -10.26 -1.45 3.34
CA ALA A 116 -10.61 -1.42 1.93
C ALA A 116 -9.99 -2.62 1.20
N VAL A 117 -10.71 -3.16 0.22
CA VAL A 117 -10.32 -4.32 -0.57
C VAL A 117 -10.65 -4.07 -2.03
N VAL A 118 -9.76 -4.48 -2.93
CA VAL A 118 -10.00 -4.52 -4.37
C VAL A 118 -9.68 -5.91 -4.89
N ALA A 119 -10.67 -6.60 -5.43
CA ALA A 119 -10.49 -7.82 -6.19
C ALA A 119 -10.11 -7.45 -7.64
N GLY A 120 -9.06 -8.06 -8.16
CA GLY A 120 -8.61 -7.84 -9.53
C GLY A 120 -9.39 -8.68 -10.54
N GLU A 121 -9.41 -8.21 -11.78
CA GLU A 121 -9.79 -9.06 -12.91
C GLU A 121 -8.82 -10.24 -13.03
N GLU A 122 -9.24 -11.30 -13.71
CA GLU A 122 -8.42 -12.49 -13.90
C GLU A 122 -7.00 -12.15 -14.40
N GLY A 123 -6.00 -12.61 -13.69
CA GLY A 123 -4.59 -12.42 -14.01
C GLY A 123 -4.04 -11.01 -13.71
N ALA A 124 -4.76 -10.13 -13.02
CA ALA A 124 -4.26 -8.79 -12.69
C ALA A 124 -2.93 -8.81 -11.93
N LEU A 125 -2.69 -9.83 -11.09
CA LEU A 125 -1.46 -10.01 -10.30
C LEU A 125 -0.49 -11.05 -10.90
N LYS A 126 -0.77 -11.65 -12.05
CA LYS A 126 0.05 -12.73 -12.64
C LYS A 126 1.50 -12.36 -12.88
N ALA A 127 1.81 -11.08 -13.10
CA ALA A 127 3.17 -10.61 -13.32
C ALA A 127 4.06 -10.66 -12.06
N GLY A 128 3.45 -10.84 -10.90
CA GLY A 128 4.13 -11.03 -9.62
C GLY A 128 4.79 -9.79 -9.06
N LEU A 129 5.48 -9.97 -7.94
CA LEU A 129 6.22 -8.95 -7.22
C LEU A 129 7.70 -8.99 -7.60
N LYS A 130 8.24 -7.88 -8.06
CA LYS A 130 9.67 -7.67 -8.30
C LYS A 130 10.25 -6.52 -7.50
N ALA A 131 9.43 -5.51 -7.18
CA ALA A 131 9.88 -4.32 -6.48
C ALA A 131 8.76 -3.69 -5.65
N ILE A 132 9.18 -2.87 -4.68
CA ILE A 132 8.31 -1.93 -3.97
C ILE A 132 8.77 -0.53 -4.36
N SER A 133 7.84 0.35 -4.63
CA SER A 133 8.10 1.74 -4.95
C SER A 133 7.40 2.68 -3.99
N PHE A 134 8.12 3.73 -3.60
CA PHE A 134 7.56 4.86 -2.85
C PHE A 134 7.54 6.07 -3.75
N ARG A 135 6.46 6.86 -3.66
CA ARG A 135 6.29 8.00 -4.54
C ARG A 135 5.93 9.24 -3.76
N ASN A 136 6.62 10.33 -4.08
CA ASN A 136 6.24 11.67 -3.65
C ASN A 136 5.61 12.39 -4.86
N ARG A 137 4.29 12.44 -4.87
CA ARG A 137 3.51 13.10 -5.91
C ARG A 137 2.60 14.18 -5.32
N CYS A 138 2.10 15.06 -6.18
CA CYS A 138 1.01 15.97 -5.83
C CYS A 138 1.28 16.87 -4.61
N GLY A 139 2.53 17.24 -4.39
CA GLY A 139 2.88 18.18 -3.32
C GLY A 139 2.71 17.59 -1.92
N PHE A 140 3.00 16.31 -1.72
CA PHE A 140 3.06 15.73 -0.39
C PHE A 140 4.15 16.39 0.44
N LYS A 141 3.82 16.69 1.70
CA LYS A 141 4.77 17.06 2.74
C LYS A 141 4.52 16.16 3.94
N GLY A 142 5.57 15.56 4.48
CA GLY A 142 5.47 14.65 5.62
C GLY A 142 6.60 13.64 5.64
N ASN A 143 6.37 12.57 6.38
CA ASN A 143 7.34 11.50 6.58
C ASN A 143 6.69 10.15 6.24
N ILE A 144 7.50 9.26 5.69
CA ILE A 144 7.19 7.85 5.52
C ILE A 144 8.40 7.03 5.96
N GLY A 145 8.19 5.96 6.69
CA GLY A 145 9.30 5.13 7.18
C GLY A 145 8.83 3.89 7.94
N ASN A 146 9.76 3.28 8.66
CA ASN A 146 9.55 2.05 9.43
C ASN A 146 8.94 0.93 8.57
N PHE A 147 9.56 0.67 7.43
CA PHE A 147 9.09 -0.33 6.49
C PHE A 147 9.29 -1.74 7.03
N ARG A 148 8.24 -2.56 6.90
CA ARG A 148 8.28 -4.00 7.16
C ARG A 148 7.68 -4.74 6.00
N PHE A 149 8.30 -5.83 5.63
CA PHE A 149 7.80 -6.74 4.62
C PHE A 149 7.76 -8.15 5.20
N ALA A 150 6.64 -8.83 5.04
CA ALA A 150 6.45 -10.17 5.57
C ALA A 150 5.51 -11.01 4.69
N ARG A 151 5.48 -12.32 4.94
CA ARG A 151 4.61 -13.26 4.25
C ARG A 151 3.36 -13.62 5.06
N ASP A 152 3.29 -13.13 6.28
CA ASP A 152 2.17 -13.34 7.18
C ASP A 152 1.90 -12.10 8.04
N TRP A 153 0.74 -12.08 8.67
CA TRP A 153 0.30 -10.96 9.49
C TRP A 153 1.19 -10.75 10.72
N ALA A 154 1.54 -11.81 11.43
CA ALA A 154 2.38 -11.72 12.63
C ALA A 154 3.74 -11.07 12.32
N GLY A 155 4.38 -11.49 11.23
CA GLY A 155 5.65 -10.93 10.79
C GLY A 155 5.57 -9.45 10.45
N VAL A 156 4.51 -8.99 9.77
CA VAL A 156 4.39 -7.59 9.37
C VAL A 156 4.09 -6.66 10.54
N ILE A 157 3.38 -7.13 11.56
CA ILE A 157 3.13 -6.36 12.80
C ILE A 157 4.25 -6.50 13.84
N GLY A 158 5.24 -7.35 13.59
CA GLY A 158 6.43 -7.50 14.43
C GLY A 158 6.23 -8.38 15.68
N LYS A 159 5.44 -9.42 15.54
CA LYS A 159 5.18 -10.43 16.59
C LYS A 159 5.68 -11.81 16.18
#